data_39db1496be9ce79c3c5c3ec80026c960
#
_entry.id   39db1496be9ce79c3c5c3ec80026c960
#
_cell.length_a   1.000
_cell.length_b   1.000
_cell.length_c   1.000
_cell.angle_alpha   90.00
_cell.angle_beta   90.00
_cell.angle_gamma   90.00
#
_symmetry.space_group_name_H-M   'P 1'
#
loop_
_entity.id
_entity.type
_entity.pdbx_description
1 polymer ?
#
loop_
_entity_poly.entity_id
_entity_poly.type
_entity_poly.pdbx_seq_one_letter_code
_entity_poly.pdbx_strand_id
1 'polypeptide(L)'
;MLTAPMNYTPPQKTGKLTSAELDEFLRQPWNARLATVTPAGRPYVAPVWYAYDAAKNCFYVVGRERSAYVEHIRANPAVALHMADDVHLEHTRVLVEGQAVITAGPIAPEADPWLRDLVTDMALRYMGPDGPSYASKTLDRPRVLITITPEKMQSWTGGEWAERYWR
;
A
#
# COMPACT_ATOMS: atom_id res chain seq x y z
N MET A 1 7.78 -1.23 -20.86
CA MET A 1 7.29 -2.02 -19.70
C MET A 1 5.79 -1.75 -19.61
N LEU A 2 4.97 -2.68 -20.12
CA LEU A 2 3.51 -2.51 -20.15
C LEU A 2 3.00 -2.92 -18.77
N THR A 3 2.68 -1.94 -17.94
CA THR A 3 1.83 -2.16 -16.78
C THR A 3 0.53 -2.78 -17.27
N ALA A 4 0.03 -3.80 -16.57
CA ALA A 4 -1.31 -4.33 -16.84
C ALA A 4 -2.27 -3.15 -16.91
N PRO A 5 -3.17 -3.08 -17.90
CA PRO A 5 -4.11 -1.97 -18.00
C PRO A 5 -4.92 -1.93 -16.71
N MET A 6 -4.83 -0.83 -15.99
CA MET A 6 -5.68 -0.62 -14.83
C MET A 6 -7.10 -0.40 -15.33
N ASN A 7 -7.99 -1.36 -15.04
CA ASN A 7 -9.42 -1.23 -15.34
C ASN A 7 -10.11 -0.39 -14.25
N TYR A 8 -9.45 0.67 -13.79
CA TYR A 8 -10.01 1.58 -12.81
C TYR A 8 -10.57 2.81 -13.50
N THR A 9 -11.81 3.13 -13.18
CA THR A 9 -12.46 4.38 -13.58
C THR A 9 -12.75 5.18 -12.32
N PRO A 10 -12.17 6.37 -12.17
CA PRO A 10 -12.43 7.22 -11.01
C PRO A 10 -13.91 7.57 -10.90
N PRO A 11 -14.46 7.68 -9.68
CA PRO A 11 -15.82 8.17 -9.50
C PRO A 11 -15.99 9.59 -10.06
N GLN A 12 -17.04 9.81 -10.87
CA GLN A 12 -17.37 11.09 -11.48
C GLN A 12 -18.07 12.01 -10.47
N LYS A 13 -17.36 12.38 -9.42
CA LYS A 13 -17.83 13.26 -8.34
C LYS A 13 -16.67 13.98 -7.69
N THR A 14 -16.97 14.94 -6.86
CA THR A 14 -15.99 15.62 -6.00
C THR A 14 -16.28 15.32 -4.54
N GLY A 15 -15.28 14.85 -3.81
CA GLY A 15 -15.38 14.63 -2.36
C GLY A 15 -14.95 13.25 -1.91
N LYS A 16 -15.46 12.81 -0.77
CA LYS A 16 -15.09 11.56 -0.12
C LYS A 16 -15.60 10.34 -0.91
N LEU A 17 -14.79 9.28 -0.96
CA LEU A 17 -15.21 7.98 -1.48
C LEU A 17 -16.23 7.31 -0.55
N THR A 18 -17.21 6.63 -1.13
CA THR A 18 -18.02 5.64 -0.40
C THR A 18 -17.17 4.43 -0.03
N SER A 19 -17.67 3.56 0.86
CA SER A 19 -16.94 2.33 1.22
C SER A 19 -16.65 1.43 0.01
N ALA A 20 -17.62 1.29 -0.90
CA ALA A 20 -17.44 0.48 -2.11
C ALA A 20 -16.37 1.08 -3.05
N GLU A 21 -16.41 2.40 -3.26
CA GLU A 21 -15.41 3.11 -4.08
C GLU A 21 -14.01 3.06 -3.43
N LEU A 22 -13.94 3.14 -2.10
CA LEU A 22 -12.70 3.01 -1.36
C LEU A 22 -12.09 1.61 -1.53
N ASP A 23 -12.91 0.56 -1.39
CA ASP A 23 -12.48 -0.82 -1.58
C ASP A 23 -12.01 -1.06 -3.02
N GLU A 24 -12.73 -0.54 -4.01
CA GLU A 24 -12.34 -0.60 -5.42
C GLU A 24 -11.00 0.10 -5.66
N PHE A 25 -10.84 1.32 -5.13
CA PHE A 25 -9.60 2.08 -5.25
C PHE A 25 -8.41 1.35 -4.59
N LEU A 26 -8.59 0.81 -3.38
CA LEU A 26 -7.51 0.14 -2.65
C LEU A 26 -7.13 -1.23 -3.21
N ARG A 27 -7.95 -1.84 -4.08
CA ARG A 27 -7.59 -3.04 -4.84
C ARG A 27 -6.68 -2.75 -6.02
N GLN A 28 -6.59 -1.50 -6.47
CA GLN A 28 -5.74 -1.14 -7.61
C GLN A 28 -4.25 -1.21 -7.25
N PRO A 29 -3.35 -1.38 -8.23
CA PRO A 29 -1.91 -1.51 -7.99
C PRO A 29 -1.23 -0.14 -7.73
N TRP A 30 -1.84 0.71 -6.91
CA TRP A 30 -1.21 1.96 -6.48
C TRP A 30 -0.04 1.65 -5.56
N ASN A 31 1.15 2.18 -5.84
CA ASN A 31 2.22 2.14 -4.85
C ASN A 31 1.84 3.02 -3.65
N ALA A 32 1.85 2.43 -2.46
CA ALA A 32 1.72 3.23 -1.26
C ALA A 32 3.04 3.94 -0.95
N ARG A 33 2.96 5.20 -0.54
CA ARG A 33 4.07 5.95 0.05
C ARG A 33 3.97 5.75 1.56
N LEU A 34 4.80 4.87 2.09
CA LEU A 34 4.86 4.58 3.53
C LEU A 34 5.78 5.61 4.20
N ALA A 35 5.19 6.46 5.03
CA ALA A 35 5.91 7.39 5.88
C ALA A 35 6.16 6.76 7.25
N THR A 36 7.40 6.85 7.73
CA THR A 36 7.86 6.40 9.04
C THR A 36 8.73 7.47 9.68
N VAL A 37 9.02 7.34 10.96
CA VAL A 37 9.92 8.24 11.71
C VAL A 37 11.19 7.48 12.07
N THR A 38 12.34 8.03 11.71
CA THR A 38 13.63 7.46 12.08
C THR A 38 13.84 7.50 13.59
N PRO A 39 14.75 6.68 14.17
CA PRO A 39 15.11 6.79 15.59
C PRO A 39 15.59 8.19 16.00
N ALA A 40 16.09 8.98 15.06
CA ALA A 40 16.49 10.38 15.30
C ALA A 40 15.33 11.40 15.15
N GLY A 41 14.07 10.93 15.04
CA GLY A 41 12.89 11.79 14.92
C GLY A 41 12.69 12.42 13.52
N ARG A 42 13.40 11.95 12.50
CA ARG A 42 13.27 12.50 11.15
C ARG A 42 12.20 11.73 10.34
N PRO A 43 11.41 12.41 9.50
CA PRO A 43 10.51 11.76 8.58
C PRO A 43 11.29 10.97 7.51
N TYR A 44 10.76 9.82 7.13
CA TYR A 44 11.27 8.98 6.06
C TYR A 44 10.11 8.44 5.23
N VAL A 45 10.26 8.37 3.92
CA VAL A 45 9.22 7.86 3.00
C VAL A 45 9.82 6.82 2.07
N ALA A 46 9.11 5.69 1.91
CA ALA A 46 9.46 4.65 0.98
C ALA A 46 8.24 4.21 0.15
N PRO A 47 8.41 3.94 -1.16
CA PRO A 47 7.36 3.28 -1.93
C PRO A 47 7.29 1.80 -1.52
N VAL A 48 6.07 1.32 -1.29
CA VAL A 48 5.83 -0.08 -0.92
C VAL A 48 4.61 -0.63 -1.67
N TRP A 49 4.62 -1.92 -1.94
CA TRP A 49 3.42 -2.66 -2.28
C TRP A 49 2.63 -2.96 -1.01
N TYR A 50 1.32 -3.01 -1.11
CA TYR A 50 0.45 -3.33 0.00
C TYR A 50 -0.69 -4.26 -0.42
N ALA A 51 -1.31 -4.93 0.53
CA ALA A 51 -2.63 -5.50 0.40
C ALA A 51 -3.54 -4.86 1.44
N TYR A 52 -4.80 -4.62 1.09
CA TYR A 52 -5.82 -4.11 2.01
C TYR A 52 -6.83 -5.21 2.31
N ASP A 53 -7.05 -5.48 3.57
CA ASP A 53 -8.09 -6.38 4.08
C ASP A 53 -9.24 -5.54 4.64
N ALA A 54 -10.29 -5.39 3.84
CA ALA A 54 -11.45 -4.58 4.21
C ALA A 54 -12.20 -5.17 5.42
N ALA A 55 -12.22 -6.50 5.55
CA ALA A 55 -12.93 -7.16 6.66
C ALA A 55 -12.23 -6.92 8.01
N LYS A 56 -10.91 -6.84 8.01
CA LYS A 56 -10.10 -6.56 9.20
C LYS A 56 -9.75 -5.08 9.33
N ASN A 57 -10.05 -4.27 8.32
CA ASN A 57 -9.65 -2.87 8.21
C ASN A 57 -8.15 -2.69 8.50
N CYS A 58 -7.30 -3.42 7.77
CA CYS A 58 -5.86 -3.31 7.93
C CYS A 58 -5.13 -3.42 6.59
N PHE A 59 -3.89 -2.93 6.57
CA PHE A 59 -2.98 -3.05 5.44
C PHE A 59 -1.85 -4.00 5.79
N TYR A 60 -1.45 -4.82 4.81
CA TYR A 60 -0.28 -5.67 4.89
C TYR A 60 0.81 -5.12 3.97
N VAL A 61 2.01 -5.01 4.51
CA VAL A 61 3.22 -4.68 3.76
C VAL A 61 4.25 -5.79 4.01
N VAL A 62 4.83 -6.31 2.94
CA VAL A 62 5.87 -7.34 3.02
C VAL A 62 7.21 -6.71 2.70
N GLY A 63 8.08 -6.64 3.68
CA GLY A 63 9.38 -5.99 3.59
C GLY A 63 10.56 -6.95 3.74
N ARG A 64 11.75 -6.49 3.33
CA ARG A 64 13.00 -7.15 3.71
C ARG A 64 13.38 -6.69 5.12
N GLU A 65 13.88 -7.59 5.95
CA GLU A 65 14.30 -7.25 7.33
C GLU A 65 15.26 -6.06 7.38
N ARG A 66 16.16 -5.96 6.40
CA ARG A 66 17.15 -4.86 6.28
C ARG A 66 16.59 -3.55 5.74
N SER A 67 15.30 -3.45 5.44
CA SER A 67 14.69 -2.20 4.98
C SER A 67 14.64 -1.18 6.12
N ALA A 68 15.07 0.06 5.85
CA ALA A 68 15.14 1.10 6.88
C ALA A 68 13.82 1.32 7.62
N TYR A 69 12.69 1.28 6.91
CA TYR A 69 11.37 1.43 7.54
C TYR A 69 11.03 0.30 8.53
N VAL A 70 11.65 -0.89 8.42
CA VAL A 70 11.45 -1.98 9.39
C VAL A 70 12.10 -1.61 10.74
N GLU A 71 13.31 -1.05 10.72
CA GLU A 71 13.98 -0.53 11.91
C GLU A 71 13.19 0.63 12.52
N HIS A 72 12.71 1.56 11.67
CA HIS A 72 11.90 2.69 12.13
C HIS A 72 10.63 2.24 12.85
N ILE A 73 9.89 1.27 12.29
CA ILE A 73 8.67 0.71 12.88
C ILE A 73 8.95 0.02 14.22
N ARG A 74 10.10 -0.67 14.36
CA ARG A 74 10.50 -1.25 15.64
C ARG A 74 10.72 -0.19 16.73
N ALA A 75 11.24 0.96 16.34
CA ALA A 75 11.50 2.07 17.26
C ALA A 75 10.26 2.95 17.50
N ASN A 76 9.43 3.14 16.49
CA ASN A 76 8.23 3.96 16.54
C ASN A 76 7.15 3.38 15.60
N PRO A 77 6.06 2.83 16.14
CA PRO A 77 5.01 2.20 15.34
C PRO A 77 4.12 3.20 14.56
N ALA A 78 4.19 4.50 14.86
CA ALA A 78 3.39 5.50 14.16
C ALA A 78 3.81 5.63 12.69
N VAL A 79 2.86 5.44 11.79
CA VAL A 79 3.07 5.49 10.35
C VAL A 79 1.96 6.23 9.63
N ALA A 80 2.25 6.65 8.39
CA ALA A 80 1.21 7.06 7.47
C ALA A 80 1.39 6.36 6.12
N LEU A 81 0.27 6.11 5.43
CA LEU A 81 0.24 5.64 4.05
C LEU A 81 -0.45 6.68 3.18
N HIS A 82 0.08 6.89 1.99
CA HIS A 82 -0.55 7.67 0.94
C HIS A 82 -0.61 6.84 -0.33
N MET A 83 -1.81 6.57 -0.82
CA MET A 83 -2.08 5.98 -2.12
C MET A 83 -2.76 7.03 -2.98
N ALA A 84 -2.34 7.16 -4.23
CA ALA A 84 -2.91 8.12 -5.16
C ALA A 84 -3.01 7.53 -6.56
N ASP A 85 -4.06 7.91 -7.25
CA ASP A 85 -4.17 7.78 -8.69
C ASP A 85 -3.39 8.94 -9.33
N ASP A 86 -2.21 8.61 -9.82
CA ASP A 86 -1.33 9.58 -10.50
C ASP A 86 -1.57 9.57 -12.03
N VAL A 87 -2.63 8.90 -12.52
CA VAL A 87 -2.94 8.71 -13.95
C VAL A 87 -4.12 9.54 -14.40
N HIS A 88 -5.21 9.56 -13.63
CA HIS A 88 -6.44 10.26 -13.98
C HIS A 88 -6.50 11.66 -13.37
N LEU A 89 -7.26 12.57 -14.05
CA LEU A 89 -7.36 13.98 -13.63
C LEU A 89 -8.11 14.17 -12.32
N GLU A 90 -8.93 13.21 -11.93
CA GLU A 90 -9.70 13.24 -10.70
C GLU A 90 -8.83 13.19 -9.44
N HIS A 91 -7.56 12.83 -9.58
CA HIS A 91 -6.59 12.77 -8.48
C HIS A 91 -7.11 12.04 -7.24
N THR A 92 -7.76 10.89 -7.46
CA THR A 92 -8.29 10.09 -6.36
C THR A 92 -7.15 9.66 -5.44
N ARG A 93 -7.34 9.85 -4.14
CA ARG A 93 -6.30 9.54 -3.15
C ARG A 93 -6.88 9.07 -1.83
N VAL A 94 -6.07 8.29 -1.11
CA VAL A 94 -6.35 7.84 0.25
C VAL A 94 -5.14 8.13 1.12
N LEU A 95 -5.38 8.78 2.26
CA LEU A 95 -4.41 8.98 3.33
C LEU A 95 -4.82 8.14 4.52
N VAL A 96 -3.84 7.48 5.13
CA VAL A 96 -4.00 6.67 6.34
C VAL A 96 -2.99 7.15 7.36
N GLU A 97 -3.44 7.44 8.57
CA GLU A 97 -2.61 7.56 9.77
C GLU A 97 -2.90 6.34 10.63
N GLY A 98 -1.89 5.68 11.19
CA GLY A 98 -2.11 4.47 11.96
C GLY A 98 -0.87 3.90 12.62
N GLN A 99 -1.02 2.69 13.15
CA GLN A 99 0.03 1.96 13.86
C GLN A 99 0.48 0.75 13.05
N ALA A 100 1.79 0.59 12.92
CA ALA A 100 2.41 -0.55 12.25
C ALA A 100 3.01 -1.51 13.27
N VAL A 101 2.76 -2.80 13.09
CA VAL A 101 3.35 -3.87 13.89
C VAL A 101 3.97 -4.92 12.97
N ILE A 102 5.17 -5.39 13.29
CA ILE A 102 5.76 -6.56 12.63
C ILE A 102 5.09 -7.79 13.20
N THR A 103 4.16 -8.38 12.45
CA THR A 103 3.32 -9.50 12.91
C THR A 103 3.91 -10.88 12.59
N ALA A 104 4.87 -10.96 11.65
CA ALA A 104 5.63 -12.18 11.40
C ALA A 104 7.00 -11.88 10.78
N GLY A 105 7.92 -12.83 10.96
CA GLY A 105 9.24 -12.80 10.34
C GLY A 105 10.39 -12.35 11.25
N PRO A 106 11.63 -12.42 10.75
CA PRO A 106 11.98 -12.81 9.38
C PRO A 106 11.67 -14.29 9.07
N ILE A 107 10.89 -14.53 8.02
CA ILE A 107 10.50 -15.87 7.57
C ILE A 107 10.51 -15.90 6.02
N ALA A 108 10.99 -17.01 5.44
CA ALA A 108 10.87 -17.23 4.01
C ALA A 108 9.39 -17.48 3.64
N PRO A 109 8.80 -16.76 2.68
CA PRO A 109 7.40 -16.95 2.31
C PRO A 109 7.04 -18.39 1.92
N GLU A 110 7.97 -19.17 1.37
CA GLU A 110 7.73 -20.58 1.06
C GLU A 110 7.42 -21.45 2.29
N ALA A 111 7.88 -21.04 3.47
CA ALA A 111 7.65 -21.76 4.73
C ALA A 111 6.29 -21.42 5.39
N ASP A 112 5.59 -20.39 4.89
CA ASP A 112 4.28 -19.97 5.39
C ASP A 112 3.30 -19.87 4.21
N PRO A 113 2.33 -20.79 4.07
CA PRO A 113 1.39 -20.80 2.96
C PRO A 113 0.63 -19.49 2.77
N TRP A 114 0.19 -18.85 3.86
CA TRP A 114 -0.54 -17.59 3.79
C TRP A 114 0.35 -16.44 3.30
N LEU A 115 1.57 -16.34 3.83
CA LEU A 115 2.53 -15.31 3.41
C LEU A 115 2.98 -15.51 1.97
N ARG A 116 3.17 -16.77 1.54
CA ARG A 116 3.49 -17.11 0.15
C ARG A 116 2.38 -16.64 -0.79
N ASP A 117 1.13 -16.96 -0.45
CA ASP A 117 -0.02 -16.59 -1.27
C ASP A 117 -0.18 -15.07 -1.32
N LEU A 118 -0.05 -14.37 -0.18
CA LEU A 118 -0.04 -12.90 -0.13
C LEU A 118 1.03 -12.28 -1.03
N VAL A 119 2.26 -12.78 -0.99
CA VAL A 119 3.37 -12.27 -1.84
C VAL A 119 3.09 -12.52 -3.31
N THR A 120 2.52 -13.68 -3.64
CA THR A 120 2.19 -14.05 -5.02
C THR A 120 1.05 -13.19 -5.56
N ASP A 121 0.00 -12.98 -4.77
CA ASP A 121 -1.14 -12.12 -5.14
C ASP A 121 -0.73 -10.65 -5.31
N MET A 122 0.13 -10.15 -4.41
CA MET A 122 0.72 -8.82 -4.56
C MET A 122 1.52 -8.73 -5.86
N ALA A 123 2.36 -9.70 -6.17
CA ALA A 123 3.14 -9.69 -7.39
C ALA A 123 2.25 -9.74 -8.63
N LEU A 124 1.20 -10.57 -8.64
CA LEU A 124 0.22 -10.59 -9.72
C LEU A 124 -0.45 -9.23 -9.91
N ARG A 125 -0.86 -8.59 -8.81
CA ARG A 125 -1.53 -7.29 -8.85
C ARG A 125 -0.64 -6.17 -9.38
N TYR A 126 0.62 -6.10 -8.94
CA TYR A 126 1.54 -5.00 -9.29
C TYR A 126 2.32 -5.22 -10.58
N MET A 127 2.51 -6.48 -11.00
CA MET A 127 3.32 -6.82 -12.17
C MET A 127 2.51 -7.50 -13.29
N GLY A 128 1.23 -7.80 -13.04
CA GLY A 128 0.41 -8.55 -14.00
C GLY A 128 0.79 -10.02 -14.08
N PRO A 129 0.51 -10.69 -15.23
CA PRO A 129 0.68 -12.14 -15.40
C PRO A 129 2.09 -12.68 -15.11
N ASP A 130 3.12 -11.84 -15.24
CA ASP A 130 4.51 -12.22 -14.96
C ASP A 130 4.86 -12.19 -13.47
N GLY A 131 4.00 -11.57 -12.64
CA GLY A 131 4.21 -11.39 -11.22
C GLY A 131 4.47 -12.67 -10.44
N PRO A 132 3.66 -13.73 -10.57
CA PRO A 132 3.89 -15.00 -9.88
C PRO A 132 5.24 -15.64 -10.22
N SER A 133 5.65 -15.58 -11.51
CA SER A 133 6.98 -16.05 -11.93
C SER A 133 8.12 -15.23 -11.31
N TYR A 134 7.93 -13.93 -11.14
CA TYR A 134 8.89 -13.09 -10.41
C TYR A 134 8.93 -13.44 -8.92
N ALA A 135 7.77 -13.57 -8.28
CA ALA A 135 7.66 -13.90 -6.87
C ALA A 135 8.34 -15.24 -6.55
N SER A 136 8.10 -16.28 -7.34
CA SER A 136 8.66 -17.62 -7.14
C SER A 136 10.17 -17.65 -7.02
N LYS A 137 10.89 -16.73 -7.68
CA LYS A 137 12.37 -16.60 -7.62
C LYS A 137 12.88 -16.00 -6.31
N THR A 138 12.02 -15.61 -5.41
CA THR A 138 12.39 -14.89 -4.18
C THR A 138 11.64 -15.38 -2.93
N LEU A 139 10.84 -16.45 -3.04
CA LEU A 139 10.08 -17.01 -1.91
C LEU A 139 10.98 -17.63 -0.83
N ASP A 140 12.20 -18.03 -1.21
CA ASP A 140 13.25 -18.52 -0.30
C ASP A 140 13.89 -17.42 0.55
N ARG A 141 13.66 -16.14 0.23
CA ARG A 141 14.31 -15.02 0.89
C ARG A 141 13.50 -14.54 2.10
N PRO A 142 14.11 -14.44 3.28
CA PRO A 142 13.41 -13.98 4.48
C PRO A 142 12.74 -12.61 4.30
N ARG A 143 11.49 -12.51 4.77
CA ARG A 143 10.65 -11.31 4.78
C ARG A 143 10.11 -11.06 6.17
N VAL A 144 9.71 -9.85 6.41
CA VAL A 144 8.89 -9.45 7.55
C VAL A 144 7.51 -9.05 7.04
N LEU A 145 6.48 -9.48 7.75
CA LEU A 145 5.12 -9.04 7.55
C LEU A 145 4.83 -7.89 8.51
N ILE A 146 4.40 -6.78 7.94
CA ILE A 146 3.99 -5.59 8.67
C ILE A 146 2.48 -5.45 8.51
N THR A 147 1.76 -5.42 9.63
CA THR A 147 0.34 -5.11 9.66
C THR A 147 0.16 -3.67 10.13
N ILE A 148 -0.55 -2.86 9.34
CA ILE A 148 -0.84 -1.47 9.66
C ILE A 148 -2.32 -1.35 9.94
N THR A 149 -2.67 -0.93 11.16
CA THR A 149 -4.05 -0.68 11.58
C THR A 149 -4.33 0.81 11.47
N PRO A 150 -5.29 1.24 10.63
CA PRO A 150 -5.69 2.63 10.52
C PRO A 150 -6.32 3.15 11.81
N GLU A 151 -5.85 4.29 12.29
CA GLU A 151 -6.53 5.11 13.31
C GLU A 151 -7.41 6.16 12.62
N LYS A 152 -6.95 6.63 11.45
CA LYS A 152 -7.68 7.60 10.63
C LYS A 152 -7.46 7.29 9.17
N MET A 153 -8.54 7.30 8.39
CA MET A 153 -8.51 7.15 6.95
C MET A 153 -9.31 8.27 6.29
N GLN A 154 -8.67 8.96 5.35
CA GLN A 154 -9.27 10.04 4.58
C GLN A 154 -9.16 9.72 3.10
N SER A 155 -10.23 9.95 2.35
CA SER A 155 -10.26 9.76 0.92
C SER A 155 -10.80 11.01 0.22
N TRP A 156 -10.38 11.20 -1.02
CA TRP A 156 -10.83 12.28 -1.87
C TRP A 156 -10.78 11.85 -3.33
N THR A 157 -11.74 12.31 -4.11
CA THR A 157 -11.74 12.25 -5.58
C THR A 157 -12.33 13.55 -6.13
N GLY A 158 -11.93 13.97 -7.32
CA GLY A 158 -12.49 15.09 -8.03
C GLY A 158 -11.46 16.01 -8.68
N GLY A 159 -11.65 16.32 -9.94
CA GLY A 159 -10.81 17.23 -10.73
C GLY A 159 -11.16 18.72 -10.58
N GLU A 160 -12.34 19.04 -10.03
CA GLU A 160 -12.86 20.42 -9.97
C GLU A 160 -12.02 21.39 -9.11
N TRP A 161 -11.18 20.84 -8.23
CA TRP A 161 -10.33 21.71 -7.40
C TRP A 161 -9.36 22.55 -8.23
N ALA A 162 -8.96 22.07 -9.40
CA ALA A 162 -8.07 22.80 -10.32
C ALA A 162 -8.73 24.10 -10.83
N GLU A 163 -10.05 24.10 -11.09
CA GLU A 163 -10.76 25.28 -11.58
C GLU A 163 -10.82 26.41 -10.54
N ARG A 164 -10.86 26.07 -9.23
CA ARG A 164 -10.87 27.06 -8.15
C ARG A 164 -9.58 27.89 -8.06
N TYR A 165 -8.48 27.36 -8.55
CA TYR A 165 -7.17 28.02 -8.49
C TYR A 165 -6.81 28.76 -9.78
N TRP A 166 -7.63 28.65 -10.82
CA TRP A 166 -7.41 29.32 -12.10
C TRP A 166 -8.24 30.61 -12.28
N ARG A 167 -8.97 30.99 -11.21
CA ARG A 167 -9.76 32.24 -11.18
C ARG A 167 -9.09 33.31 -10.35
#